data_568773f86e6527ef803910259d4f3c5f
#
_entry.id   568773f86e6527ef803910259d4f3c5f
#
_cell.length_a   1.000
_cell.length_b   1.000
_cell.length_c   1.000
_cell.angle_alpha   90.00
_cell.angle_beta   90.00
_cell.angle_gamma   90.00
#
_symmetry.space_group_name_H-M   'P 1'
#
loop_
_entity.id
_entity.type
_entity.pdbx_description
1 polymer ?
#
loop_
_entity_poly.entity_id
_entity_poly.type
_entity_poly.pdbx_seq_one_letter_code
_entity_poly.pdbx_strand_id
1 'polypeptide(L)'
;MKKNYFSLAATLLCSLLFVACGNQKPKSNWMADDDVRVAIDETFQPIMDNLVQTFGMANVEANMKPVYVSEDSALRMLVNDSIRCCIATRKLSDREKTVVKGHNLGLKQALIATDAIALIVNKENTDSLISLEEIKGIVSGKITRWEQLKHHTR
;
A
#
# COMPACT_ATOMS: atom_id res chain seq x y z
N MET A 1 -66.47 -3.98 30.43
CA MET A 1 -65.08 -4.42 30.80
C MET A 1 -64.22 -4.94 29.64
N LYS A 2 -64.73 -5.05 28.39
CA LYS A 2 -63.87 -5.53 27.21
C LYS A 2 -63.09 -4.45 26.52
N LYS A 3 -63.28 -3.16 26.74
CA LYS A 3 -62.58 -2.06 26.02
C LYS A 3 -61.18 -1.78 26.53
N ASN A 4 -60.79 -2.10 27.74
CA ASN A 4 -59.56 -1.76 28.35
C ASN A 4 -58.42 -2.74 27.98
N TYR A 5 -58.72 -3.99 27.63
CA TYR A 5 -57.71 -4.98 27.23
C TYR A 5 -57.17 -4.73 25.84
N PHE A 6 -57.97 -4.13 24.95
CA PHE A 6 -57.55 -3.78 23.62
C PHE A 6 -56.51 -2.62 23.63
N SER A 7 -56.74 -1.64 24.51
CA SER A 7 -55.79 -0.54 24.71
C SER A 7 -54.46 -1.01 25.33
N LEU A 8 -54.52 -1.90 26.33
CA LEU A 8 -53.35 -2.48 26.97
C LEU A 8 -52.57 -3.39 26.02
N ALA A 9 -53.23 -4.15 25.16
CA ALA A 9 -52.58 -4.98 24.14
C ALA A 9 -51.91 -4.14 23.05
N ALA A 10 -52.52 -3.02 22.64
CA ALA A 10 -51.96 -2.09 21.67
C ALA A 10 -50.69 -1.37 22.18
N THR A 11 -50.70 -0.96 23.46
CA THR A 11 -49.52 -0.34 24.08
C THR A 11 -48.36 -1.33 24.28
N LEU A 12 -48.67 -2.58 24.62
CA LEU A 12 -47.67 -3.64 24.76
C LEU A 12 -47.08 -4.02 23.41
N LEU A 13 -47.86 -4.03 22.32
CA LEU A 13 -47.41 -4.30 20.98
C LEU A 13 -46.52 -3.16 20.45
N CYS A 14 -46.83 -1.91 20.77
CA CYS A 14 -46.05 -0.74 20.38
C CYS A 14 -44.67 -0.68 21.10
N SER A 15 -44.60 -1.13 22.36
CA SER A 15 -43.35 -1.17 23.11
C SER A 15 -42.36 -2.25 22.58
N LEU A 16 -42.89 -3.34 22.02
CA LEU A 16 -42.05 -4.39 21.38
C LEU A 16 -41.42 -3.94 20.08
N LEU A 17 -41.98 -2.95 19.38
CA LEU A 17 -41.39 -2.42 18.14
C LEU A 17 -40.20 -1.48 18.38
N PHE A 18 -40.05 -0.91 19.56
CA PHE A 18 -38.91 -0.06 19.90
C PHE A 18 -37.64 -0.85 20.29
N VAL A 19 -37.73 -2.14 20.59
CA VAL A 19 -36.60 -2.98 20.95
C VAL A 19 -35.85 -3.52 19.68
N ALA A 20 -36.51 -3.48 18.51
CA ALA A 20 -35.95 -3.99 17.27
C ALA A 20 -34.97 -3.03 16.55
N CYS A 21 -34.83 -1.78 17.01
CA CYS A 21 -33.93 -0.77 16.43
C CYS A 21 -32.65 -0.58 17.25
N GLY A 22 -32.02 -1.64 17.70
CA GLY A 22 -30.82 -1.46 18.52
C GLY A 22 -29.86 -2.60 18.44
N ASN A 23 -29.19 -2.76 17.33
CA ASN A 23 -27.77 -3.20 17.26
C ASN A 23 -27.28 -3.23 15.80
N GLN A 24 -27.34 -2.10 15.13
CA GLN A 24 -26.35 -1.94 14.08
C GLN A 24 -25.01 -1.79 14.82
N LYS A 25 -24.24 -2.87 14.86
CA LYS A 25 -22.82 -2.77 15.10
C LYS A 25 -22.32 -1.61 14.22
N PRO A 26 -21.59 -0.62 14.78
CA PRO A 26 -20.97 0.40 13.94
C PRO A 26 -20.30 -0.37 12.80
N LYS A 27 -20.47 0.11 11.56
CA LYS A 27 -19.79 -0.47 10.38
C LYS A 27 -18.36 -0.72 10.81
N SER A 28 -17.97 -1.99 10.86
CA SER A 28 -16.70 -2.41 11.40
C SER A 28 -15.64 -1.46 10.84
N ASN A 29 -14.85 -0.88 11.71
CA ASN A 29 -13.65 -0.21 11.28
C ASN A 29 -12.87 -1.29 10.53
N TRP A 30 -12.85 -1.22 9.18
CA TRP A 30 -12.24 -2.23 8.31
C TRP A 30 -10.78 -2.56 8.70
N MET A 31 -10.17 -1.66 9.50
CA MET A 31 -8.84 -1.83 10.10
C MET A 31 -8.85 -2.66 11.40
N ALA A 32 -10.00 -2.83 12.06
CA ALA A 32 -10.08 -3.52 13.34
C ALA A 32 -10.60 -4.97 13.24
N ASP A 33 -11.42 -5.27 12.23
CA ASP A 33 -12.07 -6.59 12.09
C ASP A 33 -11.25 -7.60 11.27
N ASP A 34 -10.37 -7.14 10.37
CA ASP A 34 -9.55 -7.99 9.51
C ASP A 34 -8.08 -7.55 9.52
N ASP A 35 -7.17 -8.51 9.47
CA ASP A 35 -5.75 -8.26 9.22
C ASP A 35 -5.59 -7.47 7.91
N VAL A 36 -5.21 -6.21 8.00
CA VAL A 36 -4.93 -5.38 6.81
C VAL A 36 -3.59 -5.80 6.24
N ARG A 37 -3.63 -6.66 5.25
CA ARG A 37 -2.43 -7.08 4.52
C ARG A 37 -2.02 -6.01 3.51
N VAL A 38 -0.76 -5.61 3.56
CA VAL A 38 -0.16 -4.63 2.65
C VAL A 38 0.99 -5.32 1.92
N ALA A 39 0.90 -5.46 0.59
CA ALA A 39 2.03 -5.94 -0.20
C ALA A 39 3.03 -4.82 -0.39
N ILE A 40 4.29 -5.10 -0.11
CA ILE A 40 5.35 -4.10 -0.08
C ILE A 40 6.54 -4.65 -0.85
N ASP A 41 7.11 -3.84 -1.72
CA ASP A 41 8.39 -4.16 -2.33
C ASP A 41 9.43 -4.41 -1.22
N GLU A 42 10.09 -5.56 -1.27
CA GLU A 42 11.05 -6.01 -0.25
C GLU A 42 12.21 -5.03 -0.01
N THR A 43 12.53 -4.18 -1.00
CA THR A 43 13.56 -3.15 -0.86
C THR A 43 13.20 -2.09 0.19
N PHE A 44 11.91 -1.91 0.49
CA PHE A 44 11.43 -0.97 1.50
C PHE A 44 11.32 -1.56 2.91
N GLN A 45 11.61 -2.84 3.09
CA GLN A 45 11.44 -3.52 4.38
C GLN A 45 12.05 -2.73 5.56
N PRO A 46 13.31 -2.23 5.52
CA PRO A 46 13.90 -1.56 6.69
C PRO A 46 13.15 -0.30 7.13
N ILE A 47 12.57 0.43 6.19
CA ILE A 47 11.78 1.64 6.47
C ILE A 47 10.38 1.25 6.93
N MET A 48 9.77 0.27 6.26
CA MET A 48 8.39 -0.10 6.50
C MET A 48 8.19 -0.82 7.82
N ASP A 49 9.13 -1.62 8.28
CA ASP A 49 9.06 -2.25 9.62
C ASP A 49 8.91 -1.20 10.71
N ASN A 50 9.69 -0.12 10.66
CA ASN A 50 9.57 0.99 11.60
C ASN A 50 8.23 1.72 11.51
N LEU A 51 7.75 1.97 10.27
CA LEU A 51 6.48 2.66 10.05
C LEU A 51 5.29 1.83 10.52
N VAL A 52 5.27 0.53 10.24
CA VAL A 52 4.22 -0.40 10.67
C VAL A 52 4.19 -0.49 12.20
N GLN A 53 5.35 -0.59 12.83
CA GLN A 53 5.45 -0.60 14.30
C GLN A 53 4.91 0.71 14.89
N THR A 54 5.35 1.87 14.37
CA THR A 54 4.90 3.18 14.84
C THR A 54 3.40 3.37 14.64
N PHE A 55 2.87 2.94 13.49
CA PHE A 55 1.44 3.00 13.21
C PHE A 55 0.64 2.12 14.18
N GLY A 56 1.10 0.90 14.47
CA GLY A 56 0.46 0.00 15.43
C GLY A 56 0.44 0.55 16.85
N MET A 57 1.52 1.25 17.27
CA MET A 57 1.55 1.94 18.58
C MET A 57 0.52 3.08 18.67
N ALA A 58 0.31 3.81 17.59
CA ALA A 58 -0.64 4.91 17.53
C ALA A 58 -2.09 4.46 17.31
N ASN A 59 -2.29 3.26 16.74
CA ASN A 59 -3.59 2.72 16.36
C ASN A 59 -3.72 1.27 16.86
N VAL A 60 -3.96 1.11 18.15
CA VAL A 60 -3.95 -0.20 18.84
C VAL A 60 -4.97 -1.20 18.25
N GLU A 61 -6.05 -0.69 17.64
CA GLU A 61 -7.08 -1.53 17.01
C GLU A 61 -6.75 -1.91 15.56
N ALA A 62 -5.71 -1.30 14.96
CA ALA A 62 -5.33 -1.56 13.58
C ALA A 62 -4.30 -2.68 13.52
N ASN A 63 -4.68 -3.80 12.89
CA ASN A 63 -3.79 -4.93 12.69
C ASN A 63 -3.22 -4.91 11.25
N MET A 64 -2.15 -4.14 11.04
CA MET A 64 -1.48 -4.07 9.75
C MET A 64 -0.43 -5.18 9.64
N LYS A 65 -0.52 -6.00 8.58
CA LYS A 65 0.44 -7.07 8.28
C LYS A 65 1.16 -6.80 6.97
N PRO A 66 2.45 -6.42 7.03
CA PRO A 66 3.26 -6.29 5.83
C PRO A 66 3.52 -7.66 5.19
N VAL A 67 3.50 -7.70 3.87
CA VAL A 67 3.85 -8.86 3.04
C VAL A 67 4.95 -8.39 2.08
N TYR A 68 6.19 -8.70 2.41
CA TYR A 68 7.36 -8.33 1.60
C TYR A 68 7.52 -9.30 0.45
N VAL A 69 7.48 -8.78 -0.76
CA VAL A 69 7.59 -9.53 -2.02
C VAL A 69 8.24 -8.65 -3.08
N SER A 70 8.64 -9.23 -4.21
CA SER A 70 9.12 -8.41 -5.34
C SER A 70 8.03 -7.45 -5.84
N GLU A 71 8.42 -6.28 -6.37
CA GLU A 71 7.51 -5.25 -6.86
C GLU A 71 6.46 -5.81 -7.83
N ASP A 72 6.88 -6.63 -8.79
CA ASP A 72 5.94 -7.23 -9.75
C ASP A 72 4.94 -8.18 -9.06
N SER A 73 5.35 -8.89 -8.04
CA SER A 73 4.46 -9.75 -7.25
C SER A 73 3.47 -8.91 -6.44
N ALA A 74 3.92 -7.84 -5.79
CA ALA A 74 3.08 -6.91 -5.04
C ALA A 74 2.00 -6.28 -5.94
N LEU A 75 2.38 -5.78 -7.11
CA LEU A 75 1.44 -5.20 -8.07
C LEU A 75 0.48 -6.24 -8.65
N ARG A 76 0.95 -7.46 -8.90
CA ARG A 76 0.10 -8.57 -9.38
C ARG A 76 -0.94 -8.96 -8.34
N MET A 77 -0.57 -9.01 -7.06
CA MET A 77 -1.52 -9.26 -5.97
C MET A 77 -2.62 -8.19 -5.90
N LEU A 78 -2.26 -6.91 -6.12
CA LEU A 78 -3.20 -5.80 -6.16
C LEU A 78 -4.14 -5.90 -7.37
N VAL A 79 -3.60 -6.16 -8.56
CA VAL A 79 -4.37 -6.27 -9.82
C VAL A 79 -5.36 -7.44 -9.77
N ASN A 80 -4.99 -8.55 -9.10
CA ASN A 80 -5.84 -9.73 -8.95
C ASN A 80 -6.79 -9.66 -7.73
N ASP A 81 -6.91 -8.48 -7.08
CA ASP A 81 -7.72 -8.27 -5.87
C ASP A 81 -7.40 -9.23 -4.71
N SER A 82 -6.18 -9.78 -4.69
CA SER A 82 -5.70 -10.63 -3.58
C SER A 82 -5.26 -9.81 -2.38
N ILE A 83 -5.02 -8.52 -2.57
CA ILE A 83 -4.61 -7.56 -1.55
C ILE A 83 -5.21 -6.18 -1.86
N ARG A 84 -5.52 -5.41 -0.81
CA ARG A 84 -6.19 -4.10 -0.94
C ARG A 84 -5.24 -2.92 -0.97
N CYS A 85 -4.00 -3.10 -0.53
CA CYS A 85 -3.00 -2.05 -0.47
C CYS A 85 -1.65 -2.58 -0.94
N CYS A 86 -0.94 -1.79 -1.73
CA CYS A 86 0.38 -2.12 -2.24
C CYS A 86 1.28 -0.88 -2.20
N ILE A 87 2.54 -1.06 -1.80
CA ILE A 87 3.60 -0.05 -1.85
C ILE A 87 4.63 -0.51 -2.86
N ALA A 88 4.83 0.29 -3.91
CA ALA A 88 5.71 -0.01 -5.03
C ALA A 88 6.36 1.27 -5.55
N THR A 89 7.47 1.15 -6.30
CA THR A 89 8.20 2.30 -6.87
C THR A 89 7.54 2.85 -8.12
N ARG A 90 6.88 1.99 -8.90
CA ARG A 90 6.24 2.36 -10.16
C ARG A 90 4.72 2.49 -10.04
N LYS A 91 4.16 3.23 -10.96
CA LYS A 91 2.70 3.27 -11.16
C LYS A 91 2.25 2.03 -11.95
N LEU A 92 0.97 1.71 -11.85
CA LEU A 92 0.36 0.71 -12.72
C LEU A 92 0.47 1.12 -14.19
N SER A 93 0.85 0.17 -15.03
CA SER A 93 0.78 0.30 -16.48
C SER A 93 -0.68 0.42 -16.96
N ASP A 94 -0.89 0.90 -18.19
CA ASP A 94 -2.25 1.07 -18.72
C ASP A 94 -2.98 -0.28 -18.89
N ARG A 95 -2.24 -1.35 -19.17
CA ARG A 95 -2.77 -2.71 -19.20
C ARG A 95 -3.28 -3.16 -17.83
N GLU A 96 -2.49 -2.95 -16.78
CA GLU A 96 -2.87 -3.27 -15.39
C GLU A 96 -4.07 -2.44 -14.93
N LYS A 97 -4.09 -1.15 -15.26
CA LYS A 97 -5.26 -0.28 -15.01
C LYS A 97 -6.53 -0.77 -15.68
N THR A 98 -6.42 -1.31 -16.90
CA THR A 98 -7.56 -1.86 -17.61
C THR A 98 -8.12 -3.10 -16.91
N VAL A 99 -7.26 -3.97 -16.41
CA VAL A 99 -7.67 -5.15 -15.64
C VAL A 99 -8.37 -4.73 -14.35
N VAL A 100 -7.79 -3.80 -13.60
CA VAL A 100 -8.38 -3.27 -12.35
C VAL A 100 -9.76 -2.66 -12.59
N LYS A 101 -9.93 -1.90 -13.68
CA LYS A 101 -11.23 -1.35 -14.08
C LYS A 101 -12.24 -2.45 -14.40
N GLY A 102 -11.81 -3.53 -15.03
CA GLY A 102 -12.65 -4.70 -15.35
C GLY A 102 -13.20 -5.38 -14.09
N HIS A 103 -12.48 -5.29 -12.97
CA HIS A 103 -12.93 -5.78 -11.66
C HIS A 103 -13.78 -4.78 -10.87
N ASN A 104 -14.15 -3.63 -11.43
CA ASN A 104 -14.86 -2.53 -10.75
C ASN A 104 -14.15 -2.02 -9.48
N LEU A 105 -12.84 -2.14 -9.41
CA LEU A 105 -12.05 -1.68 -8.28
C LEU A 105 -11.74 -0.19 -8.43
N GLY A 106 -12.14 0.60 -7.44
CA GLY A 106 -11.82 2.02 -7.33
C GLY A 106 -10.40 2.23 -6.82
N LEU A 107 -9.41 2.23 -7.71
CA LEU A 107 -8.01 2.41 -7.35
C LEU A 107 -7.69 3.87 -7.01
N LYS A 108 -7.05 4.08 -5.86
CA LYS A 108 -6.46 5.38 -5.46
C LYS A 108 -4.94 5.21 -5.39
N GLN A 109 -4.21 6.19 -5.91
CA GLN A 109 -2.75 6.25 -5.83
C GLN A 109 -2.32 7.51 -5.11
N ALA A 110 -1.34 7.41 -4.22
CA ALA A 110 -0.72 8.52 -3.54
C ALA A 110 0.80 8.37 -3.58
N LEU A 111 1.51 9.48 -3.78
CA LEU A 111 2.96 9.53 -3.59
C LEU A 111 3.22 9.70 -2.09
N ILE A 112 3.92 8.74 -1.48
CA ILE A 112 4.24 8.75 -0.05
C ILE A 112 5.67 9.19 0.24
N ALA A 113 6.60 8.94 -0.68
CA ALA A 113 7.99 9.32 -0.56
C ALA A 113 8.65 9.43 -1.94
N THR A 114 9.78 10.11 -2.00
CA THR A 114 10.68 10.12 -3.14
C THR A 114 12.01 9.55 -2.70
N ASP A 115 12.51 8.56 -3.43
CA ASP A 115 13.80 7.95 -3.20
C ASP A 115 14.81 8.41 -4.26
N ALA A 116 16.10 8.22 -3.98
CA ALA A 116 17.19 8.54 -4.89
C ALA A 116 18.27 7.45 -4.86
N ILE A 117 18.90 7.23 -6.01
CA ILE A 117 20.05 6.34 -6.14
C ILE A 117 21.31 7.18 -5.99
N ALA A 118 22.14 6.86 -5.01
CA ALA A 118 23.46 7.45 -4.85
C ALA A 118 24.51 6.50 -5.41
N LEU A 119 25.38 7.04 -6.28
CA LEU A 119 26.56 6.34 -6.75
C LEU A 119 27.70 6.64 -5.78
N ILE A 120 28.31 5.59 -5.27
CA ILE A 120 29.44 5.72 -4.36
C ILE A 120 30.71 5.19 -5.01
N VAL A 121 31.82 5.85 -4.76
CA VAL A 121 33.16 5.45 -5.20
C VAL A 121 34.07 5.35 -4.01
N ASN A 122 35.19 4.60 -4.16
CA ASN A 122 36.22 4.57 -3.14
C ASN A 122 36.81 5.98 -2.98
N LYS A 123 37.09 6.38 -1.72
CA LYS A 123 37.68 7.69 -1.40
C LYS A 123 39.02 7.98 -2.10
N GLU A 124 39.74 6.94 -2.50
CA GLU A 124 41.00 7.03 -3.24
C GLU A 124 40.80 7.20 -4.76
N ASN A 125 39.55 7.08 -5.24
CA ASN A 125 39.25 7.34 -6.63
C ASN A 125 39.22 8.85 -6.88
N THR A 126 40.10 9.31 -7.72
CA THR A 126 40.22 10.73 -8.10
C THR A 126 39.10 11.17 -9.06
N ASP A 127 38.45 10.21 -9.71
CA ASP A 127 37.37 10.46 -10.65
C ASP A 127 35.99 10.33 -9.91
N SER A 128 35.42 11.47 -9.57
CA SER A 128 34.14 11.55 -8.83
C SER A 128 33.01 12.07 -9.71
N LEU A 129 33.25 12.32 -10.99
CA LEU A 129 32.23 12.85 -11.91
C LEU A 129 31.85 11.80 -12.94
N ILE A 130 30.53 11.52 -13.03
CA ILE A 130 30.00 10.65 -14.08
C ILE A 130 28.68 11.26 -14.58
N SER A 131 28.49 11.31 -15.88
CA SER A 131 27.24 11.81 -16.47
C SER A 131 26.15 10.76 -16.50
N LEU A 132 24.91 11.20 -16.59
CA LEU A 132 23.74 10.29 -16.70
C LEU A 132 23.80 9.43 -17.96
N GLU A 133 24.34 9.98 -19.08
CA GLU A 133 24.51 9.27 -20.32
C GLU A 133 25.56 8.15 -20.18
N GLU A 134 26.64 8.39 -19.46
CA GLU A 134 27.64 7.39 -19.15
C GLU A 134 27.09 6.28 -18.27
N ILE A 135 26.32 6.63 -17.23
CA ILE A 135 25.64 5.63 -16.39
C ILE A 135 24.71 4.74 -17.25
N LYS A 136 23.90 5.34 -18.10
CA LYS A 136 23.05 4.60 -19.05
C LYS A 136 23.87 3.73 -20.00
N GLY A 137 25.02 4.22 -20.46
CA GLY A 137 25.95 3.49 -21.31
C GLY A 137 26.50 2.25 -20.60
N ILE A 138 26.88 2.38 -19.34
CA ILE A 138 27.41 1.28 -18.51
C ILE A 138 26.31 0.23 -18.26
N VAL A 139 25.16 0.65 -17.77
CA VAL A 139 24.04 -0.25 -17.45
C VAL A 139 23.54 -0.99 -18.70
N SER A 140 23.54 -0.34 -19.85
CA SER A 140 23.15 -0.96 -21.14
C SER A 140 24.25 -1.80 -21.79
N GLY A 141 25.44 -1.87 -21.21
CA GLY A 141 26.60 -2.60 -21.79
C GLY A 141 27.24 -1.94 -22.99
N LYS A 142 26.93 -0.68 -23.32
CA LYS A 142 27.56 0.09 -24.38
C LYS A 142 28.97 0.57 -23.98
N ILE A 143 29.13 0.90 -22.70
CA ILE A 143 30.40 1.27 -22.09
C ILE A 143 30.85 0.07 -21.23
N THR A 144 31.95 -0.55 -21.60
CA THR A 144 32.48 -1.74 -20.94
C THR A 144 33.86 -1.53 -20.33
N ARG A 145 34.50 -0.36 -20.59
CA ARG A 145 35.79 -0.01 -20.08
C ARG A 145 35.80 1.41 -19.56
N TRP A 146 36.56 1.67 -18.50
CA TRP A 146 36.67 2.98 -17.87
C TRP A 146 37.23 4.05 -18.81
N GLU A 147 38.14 3.68 -19.71
CA GLU A 147 38.75 4.60 -20.70
C GLU A 147 37.73 5.21 -21.69
N GLN A 148 36.55 4.65 -21.76
CA GLN A 148 35.47 5.15 -22.62
C GLN A 148 34.66 6.30 -21.96
N LEU A 149 34.91 6.56 -20.68
CA LEU A 149 34.30 7.68 -19.97
C LEU A 149 34.99 8.98 -20.31
N LYS A 150 34.23 10.04 -20.54
CA LYS A 150 34.71 11.34 -21.02
C LYS A 150 35.50 12.13 -19.98
N HIS A 151 35.32 11.83 -18.70
CA HIS A 151 35.91 12.57 -17.59
C HIS A 151 37.02 11.81 -16.86
N HIS A 152 37.66 10.87 -17.53
CA HIS A 152 38.83 10.19 -16.99
C HIS A 152 40.01 11.15 -16.99
N THR A 153 40.09 12.01 -15.97
CA THR A 153 41.31 12.80 -15.70
C THR A 153 42.32 11.88 -15.06
N ARG A 154 43.39 11.64 -15.77
CA ARG A 154 44.62 11.01 -15.24
C ARG A 154 45.24 11.87 -14.16
#